data_e325cdad04c1284fd2769a5dd0fe0437
#
_entry.id   e325cdad04c1284fd2769a5dd0fe0437
#
_cell.length_a   1.000
_cell.length_b   1.000
_cell.length_c   1.000
_cell.angle_alpha   90.00
_cell.angle_beta   90.00
_cell.angle_gamma   90.00
#
_symmetry.space_group_name_H-M   'P 1'
#
loop_
_entity.id
_entity.type
_entity.pdbx_description
1 polymer ?
#
loop_
_entity_poly.entity_id
_entity_poly.type
_entity_poly.pdbx_seq_one_letter_code
_entity_poly.pdbx_strand_id
1 'polypeptide(L)'
;MTIALDRLLLHMAWANQKTIEHLQSLTQDSLKAYATNPEWHVAEIVHHIVDSADHYAFRISGIPALTKPGDPCIGDVIELADLARLKEQAATVDKALLDCVKLDDVQIEFENYQGKQVKRWRSTILSQAIHHATEHRAQLASALEAKGFVPMDLDELDLWAFEIETEL
;
A
#
# COMPACT_ATOMS: atom_id res chain seq x y z
N MET A 1 10.80 16.64 -20.47
CA MET A 1 10.02 16.80 -19.21
C MET A 1 9.97 15.44 -18.57
N THR A 2 10.55 15.27 -17.39
CA THR A 2 10.52 14.00 -16.63
C THR A 2 9.34 14.09 -15.67
N ILE A 3 8.48 13.08 -15.65
CA ILE A 3 7.43 12.96 -14.63
C ILE A 3 8.13 12.65 -13.32
N ALA A 4 7.87 13.43 -12.28
CA ALA A 4 8.47 13.26 -10.97
C ALA A 4 7.78 12.08 -10.26
N LEU A 5 8.50 10.97 -10.07
CA LEU A 5 8.00 9.76 -9.43
C LEU A 5 7.69 9.99 -7.93
N ASP A 6 8.39 10.93 -7.30
CA ASP A 6 8.15 11.35 -5.92
C ASP A 6 6.72 11.83 -5.69
N ARG A 7 6.17 12.61 -6.62
CA ARG A 7 4.79 13.10 -6.54
C ARG A 7 3.78 11.94 -6.54
N LEU A 8 4.01 10.92 -7.35
CA LEU A 8 3.13 9.73 -7.39
C LEU A 8 3.23 8.91 -6.10
N LEU A 9 4.41 8.82 -5.49
CA LEU A 9 4.59 8.16 -4.21
C LEU A 9 3.99 8.97 -3.04
N LEU A 10 4.06 10.31 -3.09
CA LEU A 10 3.37 11.17 -2.12
C LEU A 10 1.85 10.98 -2.20
N HIS A 11 1.29 10.93 -3.41
CA HIS A 11 -0.12 10.61 -3.61
C HIS A 11 -0.46 9.22 -3.05
N MET A 12 0.35 8.18 -3.35
CA MET A 12 0.14 6.84 -2.82
C MET A 12 0.10 6.85 -1.28
N ALA A 13 1.07 7.50 -0.64
CA ALA A 13 1.15 7.61 0.80
C ALA A 13 -0.09 8.30 1.39
N TRP A 14 -0.50 9.42 0.81
CA TRP A 14 -1.71 10.14 1.21
C TRP A 14 -2.96 9.25 1.06
N ALA A 15 -3.13 8.60 -0.10
CA ALA A 15 -4.27 7.72 -0.35
C ALA A 15 -4.29 6.49 0.57
N ASN A 16 -3.13 5.93 0.94
CA ASN A 16 -3.04 4.85 1.93
C ASN A 16 -3.53 5.31 3.30
N GLN A 17 -3.14 6.51 3.76
CA GLN A 17 -3.62 7.07 5.03
C GLN A 17 -5.13 7.28 5.04
N LYS A 18 -5.68 7.89 3.97
CA LYS A 18 -7.12 8.10 3.81
C LYS A 18 -7.91 6.79 3.77
N THR A 19 -7.37 5.78 3.10
CA THR A 19 -7.96 4.43 3.06
C THR A 19 -8.10 3.84 4.46
N ILE A 20 -7.03 3.88 5.27
CA ILE A 20 -7.06 3.33 6.62
C ILE A 20 -7.99 4.16 7.52
N GLU A 21 -8.02 5.50 7.39
CA GLU A 21 -8.95 6.38 8.10
C GLU A 21 -10.41 6.04 7.78
N HIS A 22 -10.73 5.81 6.50
CA HIS A 22 -12.06 5.39 6.11
C HIS A 22 -12.43 4.05 6.78
N LEU A 23 -11.56 3.05 6.76
CA LEU A 23 -11.82 1.77 7.42
C LEU A 23 -12.01 1.92 8.93
N GLN A 24 -11.27 2.81 9.59
CA GLN A 24 -11.43 3.13 11.01
C GLN A 24 -12.80 3.75 11.35
N SER A 25 -13.45 4.40 10.38
CA SER A 25 -14.77 5.00 10.57
C SER A 25 -15.93 3.99 10.47
N LEU A 26 -15.65 2.77 9.99
CA LEU A 26 -16.63 1.73 9.80
C LEU A 26 -16.82 0.87 11.07
N THR A 27 -17.69 -0.12 10.99
CA THR A 27 -17.89 -1.09 12.07
C THR A 27 -16.91 -2.27 11.96
N GLN A 28 -16.68 -2.97 13.08
CA GLN A 28 -15.81 -4.15 13.14
C GLN A 28 -16.11 -5.20 12.05
N ASP A 29 -17.37 -5.40 11.71
CA ASP A 29 -17.78 -6.41 10.71
C ASP A 29 -17.32 -6.04 9.29
N SER A 30 -17.02 -4.78 9.00
CA SER A 30 -16.50 -4.36 7.69
C SER A 30 -15.16 -5.01 7.36
N LEU A 31 -14.34 -5.34 8.37
CA LEU A 31 -13.05 -6.00 8.18
C LEU A 31 -13.19 -7.41 7.57
N LYS A 32 -14.35 -8.06 7.72
CA LYS A 32 -14.66 -9.38 7.16
C LYS A 32 -15.33 -9.31 5.79
N ALA A 33 -15.59 -8.12 5.28
CA ALA A 33 -16.22 -7.94 3.97
C ALA A 33 -15.30 -8.44 2.85
N TYR A 34 -15.88 -9.09 1.85
CA TYR A 34 -15.18 -9.61 0.66
C TYR A 34 -16.09 -9.55 -0.56
N ALA A 35 -15.51 -9.40 -1.75
CA ALA A 35 -16.25 -9.41 -3.01
C ALA A 35 -16.62 -10.84 -3.44
N THR A 36 -15.63 -11.67 -3.75
CA THR A 36 -15.82 -13.03 -4.28
C THR A 36 -15.11 -14.11 -3.47
N ASN A 37 -13.92 -13.83 -2.96
CA ASN A 37 -13.13 -14.77 -2.17
C ASN A 37 -13.18 -14.40 -0.68
N PRO A 38 -13.75 -15.24 0.20
CA PRO A 38 -13.87 -14.97 1.62
C PRO A 38 -12.52 -14.91 2.36
N GLU A 39 -11.46 -15.52 1.82
CA GLU A 39 -10.11 -15.41 2.38
C GLU A 39 -9.41 -14.09 1.98
N TRP A 40 -9.94 -13.39 0.98
CA TRP A 40 -9.45 -12.09 0.50
C TRP A 40 -10.41 -10.99 0.95
N HIS A 41 -10.51 -10.81 2.26
CA HIS A 41 -11.38 -9.83 2.90
C HIS A 41 -10.67 -8.52 3.18
N VAL A 42 -11.41 -7.50 3.59
CA VAL A 42 -10.90 -6.12 3.80
C VAL A 42 -9.67 -6.09 4.70
N ALA A 43 -9.68 -6.81 5.83
CA ALA A 43 -8.52 -6.83 6.73
C ALA A 43 -7.27 -7.41 6.05
N GLU A 44 -7.41 -8.49 5.28
CA GLU A 44 -6.32 -9.10 4.53
C GLU A 44 -5.82 -8.17 3.42
N ILE A 45 -6.72 -7.53 2.69
CA ILE A 45 -6.34 -6.62 1.60
C ILE A 45 -5.58 -5.40 2.13
N VAL A 46 -6.07 -4.75 3.19
CA VAL A 46 -5.40 -3.55 3.74
C VAL A 46 -4.05 -3.90 4.37
N HIS A 47 -3.93 -5.05 5.03
CA HIS A 47 -2.67 -5.59 5.52
C HIS A 47 -1.69 -5.80 4.35
N HIS A 48 -2.14 -6.47 3.29
CA HIS A 48 -1.33 -6.79 2.12
C HIS A 48 -0.79 -5.55 1.38
N ILE A 49 -1.53 -4.44 1.35
CA ILE A 49 -1.03 -3.17 0.80
C ILE A 49 0.26 -2.74 1.51
N VAL A 50 0.25 -2.76 2.84
CA VAL A 50 1.38 -2.29 3.66
C VAL A 50 2.53 -3.29 3.66
N ASP A 51 2.23 -4.59 3.80
CA ASP A 51 3.20 -5.67 3.77
C ASP A 51 3.99 -5.72 2.45
N SER A 52 3.28 -5.65 1.33
CA SER A 52 3.94 -5.63 0.02
C SER A 52 4.81 -4.39 -0.18
N ALA A 53 4.36 -3.24 0.29
CA ALA A 53 5.13 -2.00 0.22
C ALA A 53 6.43 -2.08 1.05
N ASP A 54 6.39 -2.69 2.25
CA ASP A 54 7.57 -2.93 3.09
C ASP A 54 8.58 -3.84 2.36
N HIS A 55 8.11 -4.91 1.75
CA HIS A 55 8.95 -5.79 0.93
C HIS A 55 9.58 -5.06 -0.28
N TYR A 56 8.85 -4.16 -0.95
CA TYR A 56 9.40 -3.35 -2.04
C TYR A 56 10.47 -2.39 -1.54
N ALA A 57 10.22 -1.69 -0.43
CA ALA A 57 11.17 -0.77 0.17
C ALA A 57 12.48 -1.49 0.53
N PHE A 58 12.40 -2.65 1.18
CA PHE A 58 13.57 -3.45 1.51
C PHE A 58 14.35 -3.92 0.25
N ARG A 59 13.66 -4.43 -0.76
CA ARG A 59 14.31 -4.87 -2.01
C ARG A 59 15.10 -3.76 -2.69
N ILE A 60 14.61 -2.53 -2.62
CA ILE A 60 15.24 -1.37 -3.25
C ILE A 60 16.44 -0.86 -2.44
N SER A 61 16.29 -0.71 -1.14
CA SER A 61 17.26 -0.05 -0.27
C SER A 61 18.27 -1.01 0.36
N GLY A 62 17.89 -2.29 0.53
CA GLY A 62 18.61 -3.26 1.36
C GLY A 62 18.49 -2.96 2.87
N ILE A 63 17.70 -1.96 3.25
CA ILE A 63 17.51 -1.52 4.64
C ILE A 63 16.07 -1.82 5.04
N PRO A 64 15.82 -2.60 6.10
CA PRO A 64 14.47 -2.83 6.58
C PRO A 64 13.80 -1.52 7.01
N ALA A 65 12.60 -1.23 6.49
CA ALA A 65 11.77 -0.17 7.04
C ALA A 65 11.04 -0.66 8.30
N LEU A 66 10.43 -1.84 8.22
CA LEU A 66 9.84 -2.56 9.34
C LEU A 66 10.48 -3.93 9.50
N THR A 67 10.61 -4.68 8.41
CA THR A 67 11.08 -6.07 8.43
C THR A 67 11.96 -6.41 7.23
N LYS A 68 12.52 -7.62 7.28
CA LYS A 68 13.20 -8.24 6.14
C LYS A 68 12.22 -9.17 5.40
N PRO A 69 12.37 -9.36 4.07
CA PRO A 69 11.59 -10.35 3.34
C PRO A 69 11.68 -11.73 4.01
N GLY A 70 10.51 -12.35 4.22
CA GLY A 70 10.39 -13.66 4.86
C GLY A 70 10.19 -13.63 6.38
N ASP A 71 10.39 -12.48 7.03
CA ASP A 71 10.01 -12.32 8.44
C ASP A 71 8.52 -11.93 8.52
N PRO A 72 7.75 -12.43 9.52
CA PRO A 72 6.39 -11.94 9.76
C PRO A 72 6.46 -10.48 10.19
N CYS A 73 6.00 -9.59 9.30
CA CYS A 73 6.31 -8.19 9.47
C CYS A 73 5.21 -7.39 10.14
N ILE A 74 4.08 -7.44 9.58
CA ILE A 74 2.96 -6.63 9.98
C ILE A 74 2.02 -7.58 10.68
N GLY A 75 1.77 -7.35 11.96
CA GLY A 75 0.81 -8.19 12.68
C GLY A 75 -0.56 -8.15 12.01
N ASP A 76 -1.29 -9.26 12.02
CA ASP A 76 -2.61 -9.38 11.43
C ASP A 76 -3.54 -8.23 11.85
N VAL A 77 -4.43 -7.84 10.96
CA VAL A 77 -5.55 -6.94 11.27
C VAL A 77 -6.76 -7.80 11.65
N ILE A 78 -7.03 -7.89 12.93
CA ILE A 78 -8.16 -8.68 13.48
C ILE A 78 -9.27 -7.75 13.96
N GLU A 79 -8.88 -6.60 14.52
CA GLU A 79 -9.80 -5.62 15.11
C GLU A 79 -9.58 -4.23 14.50
N LEU A 80 -10.60 -3.37 14.56
CA LEU A 80 -10.46 -1.97 14.12
C LEU A 80 -9.32 -1.24 14.84
N ALA A 81 -9.04 -1.60 16.09
CA ALA A 81 -7.93 -1.04 16.86
C ALA A 81 -6.56 -1.31 16.21
N ASP A 82 -6.39 -2.43 15.47
CA ASP A 82 -5.16 -2.77 14.77
C ASP A 82 -4.86 -1.80 13.63
N LEU A 83 -5.88 -1.15 13.08
CA LEU A 83 -5.73 -0.18 11.99
C LEU A 83 -4.91 1.04 12.41
N ALA A 84 -4.90 1.41 13.70
CA ALA A 84 -4.05 2.51 14.18
C ALA A 84 -2.55 2.15 14.03
N ARG A 85 -2.17 0.94 14.45
CA ARG A 85 -0.81 0.41 14.26
C ARG A 85 -0.47 0.29 12.77
N LEU A 86 -1.38 -0.25 11.96
CA LEU A 86 -1.17 -0.41 10.53
C LEU A 86 -0.96 0.94 9.83
N LYS A 87 -1.67 1.98 10.26
CA LYS A 87 -1.53 3.35 9.75
C LYS A 87 -0.13 3.92 10.00
N GLU A 88 0.43 3.71 11.20
CA GLU A 88 1.80 4.12 11.54
C GLU A 88 2.84 3.33 10.73
N GLN A 89 2.62 2.03 10.55
CA GLN A 89 3.48 1.17 9.74
C GLN A 89 3.45 1.61 8.28
N ALA A 90 2.28 1.90 7.71
CA ALA A 90 2.13 2.42 6.36
C ALA A 90 2.91 3.73 6.18
N ALA A 91 2.79 4.69 7.09
CA ALA A 91 3.53 5.94 7.02
C ALA A 91 5.06 5.72 7.02
N THR A 92 5.54 4.76 7.79
CA THR A 92 6.97 4.40 7.86
C THR A 92 7.46 3.81 6.53
N VAL A 93 6.69 2.89 5.97
CA VAL A 93 7.02 2.20 4.72
C VAL A 93 6.92 3.13 3.53
N ASP A 94 5.85 3.92 3.44
CA ASP A 94 5.65 4.88 2.35
C ASP A 94 6.78 5.92 2.33
N LYS A 95 7.24 6.36 3.52
CA LYS A 95 8.41 7.21 3.63
C LYS A 95 9.68 6.53 3.12
N ALA A 96 9.90 5.26 3.44
CA ALA A 96 11.06 4.51 2.98
C ALA A 96 11.07 4.37 1.44
N LEU A 97 9.92 4.13 0.82
CA LEU A 97 9.77 4.12 -0.64
C LEU A 97 10.08 5.49 -1.26
N LEU A 98 9.56 6.56 -0.66
CA LEU A 98 9.81 7.93 -1.11
C LEU A 98 11.31 8.29 -1.04
N ASP A 99 12.00 7.88 0.02
CA ASP A 99 13.44 8.11 0.15
C ASP A 99 14.25 7.37 -0.93
N CYS A 100 13.76 6.24 -1.44
CA CYS A 100 14.39 5.48 -2.52
C CYS A 100 14.37 6.19 -3.88
N VAL A 101 13.51 7.19 -4.10
CA VAL A 101 13.48 7.98 -5.35
C VAL A 101 14.77 8.76 -5.55
N LYS A 102 15.48 9.10 -4.47
CA LYS A 102 16.74 9.86 -4.51
C LYS A 102 17.93 9.01 -4.94
N LEU A 103 17.75 7.70 -5.02
CA LEU A 103 18.80 6.75 -5.40
C LEU A 103 18.87 6.62 -6.93
N ASP A 104 20.05 6.30 -7.46
CA ASP A 104 20.23 6.06 -8.89
C ASP A 104 19.33 4.95 -9.41
N ASP A 105 18.74 5.12 -10.58
CA ASP A 105 17.94 4.10 -11.23
C ASP A 105 18.82 3.00 -11.80
N VAL A 106 18.99 1.93 -11.05
CA VAL A 106 19.79 0.76 -11.40
C VAL A 106 18.96 -0.51 -11.36
N GLN A 107 19.46 -1.57 -11.98
CA GLN A 107 18.85 -2.89 -11.86
C GLN A 107 19.13 -3.49 -10.48
N ILE A 108 18.08 -3.86 -9.79
CA ILE A 108 18.11 -4.57 -8.51
C ILE A 108 17.91 -6.06 -8.77
N GLU A 109 18.78 -6.90 -8.22
CA GLU A 109 18.70 -8.35 -8.29
C GLU A 109 18.13 -8.89 -6.98
N PHE A 110 17.09 -9.72 -7.07
CA PHE A 110 16.46 -10.33 -5.91
C PHE A 110 15.76 -11.65 -6.29
N GLU A 111 15.51 -12.47 -5.29
CA GLU A 111 14.69 -13.67 -5.44
C GLU A 111 13.20 -13.31 -5.39
N ASN A 112 12.44 -13.75 -6.39
CA ASN A 112 11.00 -13.55 -6.43
C ASN A 112 10.28 -14.64 -5.60
N TYR A 113 8.95 -14.52 -5.48
CA TYR A 113 8.10 -15.45 -4.73
C TYR A 113 8.11 -16.90 -5.27
N GLN A 114 8.67 -17.12 -6.48
CA GLN A 114 8.86 -18.46 -7.08
C GLN A 114 10.26 -19.03 -6.83
N GLY A 115 11.09 -18.37 -6.01
CA GLY A 115 12.47 -18.77 -5.76
C GLY A 115 13.43 -18.50 -6.94
N LYS A 116 13.03 -17.66 -7.91
CA LYS A 116 13.87 -17.34 -9.08
C LYS A 116 14.58 -16.01 -8.89
N GLN A 117 15.87 -15.99 -9.23
CA GLN A 117 16.62 -14.74 -9.32
C GLN A 117 16.11 -13.91 -10.50
N VAL A 118 15.72 -12.68 -10.23
CA VAL A 118 15.20 -11.74 -11.22
C VAL A 118 15.89 -10.39 -11.08
N LYS A 119 15.90 -9.61 -12.18
CA LYS A 119 16.41 -8.24 -12.21
C LYS A 119 15.27 -7.29 -12.58
N ARG A 120 15.14 -6.20 -11.85
CA ARG A 120 14.17 -5.14 -12.14
C ARG A 120 14.82 -3.79 -11.91
N TRP A 121 14.46 -2.81 -12.72
CA TRP A 121 14.85 -1.44 -12.47
C TRP A 121 14.23 -0.94 -11.16
N ARG A 122 14.96 -0.12 -10.41
CA ARG A 122 14.46 0.52 -9.19
C ARG A 122 13.16 1.27 -9.46
N SER A 123 13.14 2.07 -10.54
CA SER A 123 11.94 2.79 -10.97
C SER A 123 10.75 1.87 -11.27
N THR A 124 10.99 0.66 -11.82
CA THR A 124 9.94 -0.34 -12.01
C THR A 124 9.36 -0.81 -10.68
N ILE A 125 10.19 -1.06 -9.67
CA ILE A 125 9.72 -1.53 -8.36
C ILE A 125 8.92 -0.41 -7.65
N LEU A 126 9.40 0.84 -7.72
CA LEU A 126 8.68 2.01 -7.18
C LEU A 126 7.32 2.20 -7.88
N SER A 127 7.29 2.11 -9.21
CA SER A 127 6.04 2.20 -9.97
C SER A 127 5.09 1.05 -9.63
N GLN A 128 5.62 -0.17 -9.43
CA GLN A 128 4.82 -1.33 -9.00
C GLN A 128 4.16 -1.09 -7.64
N ALA A 129 4.85 -0.47 -6.68
CA ALA A 129 4.26 -0.14 -5.38
C ALA A 129 3.02 0.76 -5.53
N ILE A 130 3.10 1.77 -6.40
CA ILE A 130 1.98 2.70 -6.68
C ILE A 130 0.80 1.96 -7.30
N HIS A 131 1.04 1.18 -8.36
CA HIS A 131 0.00 0.42 -9.06
C HIS A 131 -0.65 -0.61 -8.15
N HIS A 132 0.15 -1.37 -7.41
CA HIS A 132 -0.29 -2.38 -6.46
C HIS A 132 -1.23 -1.80 -5.38
N ALA A 133 -0.84 -0.68 -4.75
CA ALA A 133 -1.68 -0.01 -3.77
C ALA A 133 -3.01 0.46 -4.39
N THR A 134 -2.98 1.00 -5.61
CA THR A 134 -4.18 1.46 -6.33
C THR A 134 -5.12 0.31 -6.68
N GLU A 135 -4.59 -0.81 -7.19
CA GLU A 135 -5.37 -2.01 -7.49
C GLU A 135 -6.06 -2.56 -6.25
N HIS A 136 -5.36 -2.64 -5.13
CA HIS A 136 -5.92 -3.17 -3.89
C HIS A 136 -6.90 -2.20 -3.21
N ARG A 137 -6.74 -0.88 -3.35
CA ARG A 137 -7.78 0.07 -2.93
C ARG A 137 -9.10 -0.13 -3.69
N ALA A 138 -9.04 -0.38 -4.99
CA ALA A 138 -10.23 -0.70 -5.76
C ALA A 138 -10.88 -2.04 -5.31
N GLN A 139 -10.08 -3.03 -4.93
CA GLN A 139 -10.59 -4.27 -4.35
C GLN A 139 -11.24 -4.05 -2.98
N LEU A 140 -10.67 -3.19 -2.12
CA LEU A 140 -11.28 -2.79 -0.85
C LEU A 140 -12.66 -2.16 -1.05
N ALA A 141 -12.77 -1.18 -1.95
CA ALA A 141 -14.04 -0.55 -2.27
C ALA A 141 -15.08 -1.58 -2.71
N SER A 142 -14.71 -2.46 -3.65
CA SER A 142 -15.58 -3.54 -4.14
C SER A 142 -15.99 -4.54 -3.05
N ALA A 143 -15.08 -4.87 -2.10
CA ALA A 143 -15.37 -5.78 -1.00
C ALA A 143 -16.38 -5.17 -0.02
N LEU A 144 -16.22 -3.90 0.32
CA LEU A 144 -17.15 -3.16 1.17
C LEU A 144 -18.53 -3.07 0.53
N GLU A 145 -18.61 -2.64 -0.72
CA GLU A 145 -19.86 -2.49 -1.48
C GLU A 145 -20.62 -3.83 -1.57
N ALA A 146 -19.91 -4.92 -1.88
CA ALA A 146 -20.52 -6.25 -2.01
C ALA A 146 -21.20 -6.76 -0.74
N LYS A 147 -20.85 -6.21 0.42
CA LYS A 147 -21.44 -6.57 1.73
C LYS A 147 -22.30 -5.45 2.33
N GLY A 148 -22.57 -4.39 1.57
CA GLY A 148 -23.46 -3.30 1.97
C GLY A 148 -22.84 -2.30 2.94
N PHE A 149 -21.53 -2.28 3.09
CA PHE A 149 -20.81 -1.21 3.79
C PHE A 149 -20.57 -0.04 2.84
N VAL A 150 -20.36 1.15 3.41
CA VAL A 150 -20.02 2.33 2.63
C VAL A 150 -18.62 2.16 2.03
N PRO A 151 -18.47 2.08 0.69
CA PRO A 151 -17.16 2.00 0.07
C PRO A 151 -16.45 3.34 0.15
N MET A 152 -15.12 3.33 -0.08
CA MET A 152 -14.39 4.56 -0.33
C MET A 152 -14.79 5.12 -1.69
N ASP A 153 -14.95 6.43 -1.77
CA ASP A 153 -15.03 7.11 -3.06
C ASP A 153 -13.61 7.21 -3.66
N LEU A 154 -13.39 6.52 -4.75
CA LEU A 154 -12.07 6.48 -5.38
C LEU A 154 -11.73 7.78 -6.13
N ASP A 155 -12.74 8.56 -6.51
CA ASP A 155 -12.53 9.88 -7.12
C ASP A 155 -12.04 10.89 -6.06
N GLU A 156 -12.42 10.70 -4.77
CA GLU A 156 -11.86 11.48 -3.65
C GLU A 156 -10.44 11.03 -3.25
N LEU A 157 -9.92 9.97 -3.85
CA LEU A 157 -8.57 9.43 -3.63
C LEU A 157 -7.67 9.54 -4.86
N ASP A 158 -8.09 10.24 -5.89
CA ASP A 158 -7.33 10.40 -7.11
C ASP A 158 -6.23 11.49 -6.99
N LEU A 159 -5.44 11.66 -8.06
CA LEU A 159 -4.36 12.66 -8.10
C LEU A 159 -4.88 14.10 -8.07
N TRP A 160 -6.07 14.37 -8.56
CA TRP A 160 -6.65 15.71 -8.55
C TRP A 160 -7.12 16.11 -7.15
N ALA A 161 -7.78 15.18 -6.44
CA ALA A 161 -8.16 15.39 -5.05
C ALA A 161 -6.92 15.61 -4.16
N PHE A 162 -5.86 14.83 -4.38
CA PHE A 162 -4.58 15.00 -3.70
C PHE A 162 -3.97 16.38 -3.93
N GLU A 163 -3.94 16.86 -5.18
CA GLU A 163 -3.41 18.20 -5.50
C GLU A 163 -4.21 19.32 -4.82
N ILE A 164 -5.54 19.18 -4.79
CA ILE A 164 -6.41 20.17 -4.16
C ILE A 164 -6.19 20.21 -2.64
N GLU A 165 -6.12 19.04 -1.99
CA GLU A 165 -6.00 18.96 -0.53
C GLU A 165 -4.60 19.38 -0.03
N THR A 166 -3.56 19.09 -0.81
CA THR A 166 -2.17 19.34 -0.40
C THR A 166 -1.58 20.64 -0.94
N GLU A 167 -2.33 21.37 -1.77
CA GLU A 167 -1.88 22.63 -2.41
C GLU A 167 -0.60 22.45 -3.25
N LEU A 168 -0.38 21.27 -3.83
CA LEU A 168 0.80 20.91 -4.64
C LEU A 168 0.58 21.13 -6.14
#